data_379ef757f6b9585ceffd41e3747c746a
#
_entry.id   379ef757f6b9585ceffd41e3747c746a
#
_cell.length_a   1.000
_cell.length_b   1.000
_cell.length_c   1.000
_cell.angle_alpha   90.00
_cell.angle_beta   90.00
_cell.angle_gamma   90.00
#
_symmetry.space_group_name_H-M   'P 1'
#
loop_
_entity.id
_entity.type
_entity.pdbx_description
1 polymer ?
#
loop_
_entity_poly.entity_id
_entity_poly.type
_entity_poly.pdbx_seq_one_letter_code
_entity_poly.pdbx_strand_id
1 'polypeptide(L)'
;MKTTNKMTNRGEDFSKEKGLCSIWILGMMNSAPQTIVMVPYKPGPESELGPVVESSYFGKVPADRLKVTPEAVLFRADGKYRSKIGTSQKRARNVLGSIDFENGVLTLVNFTMPEDPTKQNYVNNLWKVPQEHPFNGDVANSYNDGPNDLGNPSSNFYEIESIAPAMVLKKGESLSHSHRTIHIKADMDTLRKLAKETLGVDLDAVRKAMLTP
;
A
#
# COMPACT_ATOMS: atom_id res chain seq x y z
N MET A 1 -7.75 -14.96 2.33
CA MET A 1 -8.25 -14.92 0.93
C MET A 1 -7.08 -14.73 -0.02
N LYS A 2 -7.08 -15.40 -1.20
CA LYS A 2 -6.14 -15.11 -2.29
C LYS A 2 -6.96 -14.89 -3.55
N THR A 3 -6.70 -13.80 -4.25
CA THR A 3 -7.24 -13.56 -5.59
C THR A 3 -6.11 -13.63 -6.61
N THR A 4 -6.38 -14.19 -7.77
CA THR A 4 -5.50 -14.10 -8.94
C THR A 4 -6.32 -13.51 -10.07
N ASN A 5 -5.92 -12.34 -10.51
CA ASN A 5 -6.61 -11.58 -11.53
C ASN A 5 -5.80 -11.68 -12.83
N LYS A 6 -6.48 -11.94 -13.93
CA LYS A 6 -5.87 -12.01 -15.26
C LYS A 6 -6.61 -11.09 -16.21
N MET A 7 -5.87 -10.21 -16.85
CA MET A 7 -6.36 -9.35 -17.93
C MET A 7 -5.74 -9.80 -19.24
N THR A 8 -6.57 -10.04 -20.26
CA THR A 8 -6.11 -10.42 -21.61
C THR A 8 -6.53 -9.34 -22.60
N ASN A 9 -5.58 -8.81 -23.38
CA ASN A 9 -5.90 -7.87 -24.43
C ASN A 9 -6.64 -8.57 -25.58
N ARG A 10 -7.87 -8.15 -25.88
CA ARG A 10 -8.68 -8.65 -27.00
C ARG A 10 -8.85 -7.62 -28.12
N GLY A 11 -8.39 -6.39 -27.87
CA GLY A 11 -8.48 -5.26 -28.80
C GLY A 11 -7.17 -4.97 -29.53
N GLU A 12 -6.91 -3.69 -29.74
CA GLU A 12 -5.66 -3.20 -30.28
C GLU A 12 -4.50 -3.31 -29.27
N ASP A 13 -3.27 -3.28 -29.78
CA ASP A 13 -2.07 -3.31 -28.95
C ASP A 13 -1.99 -2.07 -28.05
N PHE A 14 -1.69 -2.27 -26.77
CA PHE A 14 -1.36 -1.19 -25.86
C PHE A 14 0.06 -0.68 -26.15
N SER A 15 0.23 0.63 -26.03
CA SER A 15 1.54 1.27 -26.11
C SER A 15 1.60 2.44 -25.12
N LYS A 16 2.79 2.98 -24.87
CA LYS A 16 2.92 4.16 -24.00
C LYS A 16 2.17 5.38 -24.52
N GLU A 17 2.07 5.51 -25.84
CA GLU A 17 1.39 6.60 -26.52
C GLU A 17 -0.14 6.47 -26.44
N LYS A 18 -0.65 5.24 -26.57
CA LYS A 18 -2.10 4.94 -26.48
C LYS A 18 -2.60 4.76 -25.06
N GLY A 19 -1.69 4.50 -24.13
CA GLY A 19 -1.95 4.17 -22.74
C GLY A 19 -1.66 2.72 -22.40
N LEU A 20 -1.31 2.49 -21.15
CA LEU A 20 -1.05 1.16 -20.57
C LEU A 20 -2.13 0.84 -19.55
N CYS A 21 -2.42 -0.46 -19.40
CA CYS A 21 -3.30 -0.96 -18.34
C CYS A 21 -2.50 -1.73 -17.30
N SER A 22 -2.96 -1.66 -16.06
CA SER A 22 -2.45 -2.47 -14.96
C SER A 22 -3.60 -3.08 -14.17
N ILE A 23 -3.30 -4.06 -13.33
CA ILE A 23 -4.25 -4.60 -12.35
C ILE A 23 -3.96 -3.92 -11.03
N TRP A 24 -4.97 -3.25 -10.47
CA TRP A 24 -4.90 -2.58 -9.19
C TRP A 24 -5.92 -3.23 -8.24
N ILE A 25 -5.43 -3.77 -7.14
CA ILE A 25 -6.26 -4.42 -6.12
C ILE A 25 -6.33 -3.51 -4.91
N LEU A 26 -7.55 -3.14 -4.53
CA LEU A 26 -7.88 -2.37 -3.35
C LEU A 26 -8.47 -3.32 -2.31
N GLY A 27 -7.64 -3.75 -1.36
CA GLY A 27 -8.06 -4.59 -0.24
C GLY A 27 -8.69 -3.72 0.84
N MET A 28 -10.02 -3.62 0.86
CA MET A 28 -10.79 -2.83 1.81
C MET A 28 -11.03 -3.58 3.12
N MET A 29 -10.86 -2.88 4.25
CA MET A 29 -11.07 -3.42 5.60
C MET A 29 -11.71 -2.36 6.50
N ASN A 30 -12.49 -2.80 7.48
CA ASN A 30 -13.05 -1.90 8.49
C ASN A 30 -11.94 -1.29 9.34
N SER A 31 -11.98 0.01 9.55
CA SER A 31 -11.08 0.72 10.47
C SER A 31 -11.50 0.50 11.93
N ALA A 32 -10.50 0.51 12.83
CA ALA A 32 -10.71 0.61 14.26
C ALA A 32 -9.81 1.71 14.85
N PRO A 33 -10.13 2.29 16.03
CA PRO A 33 -9.41 3.45 16.57
C PRO A 33 -7.91 3.26 16.73
N GLN A 34 -7.45 2.02 16.91
CA GLN A 34 -6.05 1.66 17.10
C GLN A 34 -5.47 0.84 15.93
N THR A 35 -6.01 1.02 14.73
CA THR A 35 -5.48 0.38 13.52
C THR A 35 -4.28 1.14 12.99
N ILE A 36 -3.16 0.42 12.84
CA ILE A 36 -1.92 0.94 12.26
C ILE A 36 -1.51 0.05 11.08
N VAL A 37 -1.36 0.64 9.91
CA VAL A 37 -0.76 -0.02 8.75
C VAL A 37 0.76 0.05 8.87
N MET A 38 1.42 -1.03 8.54
CA MET A 38 2.87 -1.22 8.57
C MET A 38 3.35 -1.57 7.17
N VAL A 39 4.21 -0.73 6.60
CA VAL A 39 4.75 -0.89 5.25
C VAL A 39 6.26 -1.06 5.32
N PRO A 40 6.77 -2.30 5.37
CA PRO A 40 8.20 -2.55 5.25
C PRO A 40 8.75 -2.06 3.91
N TYR A 41 9.93 -1.48 3.93
CA TYR A 41 10.56 -0.91 2.74
C TYR A 41 12.02 -1.34 2.58
N LYS A 42 12.61 -1.11 1.41
CA LYS A 42 14.04 -1.31 1.15
C LYS A 42 14.81 -0.12 1.74
N PRO A 43 15.70 -0.34 2.75
CA PRO A 43 16.51 0.75 3.32
C PRO A 43 17.58 1.23 2.34
N GLY A 44 18.06 2.44 2.53
CA GLY A 44 19.12 3.07 1.74
C GLY A 44 18.92 4.58 1.61
N PRO A 45 19.89 5.31 1.07
CA PRO A 45 19.87 6.77 0.99
C PRO A 45 18.77 7.27 0.02
N GLU A 46 18.15 8.38 0.36
CA GLU A 46 17.11 8.99 -0.50
C GLU A 46 17.67 9.51 -1.83
N SER A 47 18.94 9.89 -1.86
CA SER A 47 19.62 10.29 -3.11
C SER A 47 19.63 9.20 -4.18
N GLU A 48 19.57 7.92 -3.78
CA GLU A 48 19.59 6.77 -4.68
C GLU A 48 18.20 6.17 -4.88
N LEU A 49 17.44 6.02 -3.79
CA LEU A 49 16.19 5.29 -3.77
C LEU A 49 14.94 6.19 -3.79
N GLY A 50 15.12 7.51 -3.72
CA GLY A 50 14.02 8.45 -3.57
C GLY A 50 13.42 8.41 -2.16
N PRO A 51 12.33 9.16 -1.91
CA PRO A 51 11.67 9.21 -0.62
C PRO A 51 11.23 7.82 -0.17
N VAL A 52 11.21 7.61 1.15
CA VAL A 52 10.79 6.32 1.74
C VAL A 52 9.31 6.07 1.48
N VAL A 53 8.51 7.13 1.48
CA VAL A 53 7.06 7.08 1.31
C VAL A 53 6.57 8.30 0.55
N GLU A 54 5.64 8.09 -0.38
CA GLU A 54 4.84 9.17 -0.99
C GLU A 54 3.59 9.39 -0.12
N SER A 55 3.28 10.63 0.22
CA SER A 55 2.16 10.96 1.12
C SER A 55 1.41 12.25 0.73
N SER A 56 1.56 12.69 -0.53
CA SER A 56 0.96 13.95 -0.99
C SER A 56 -0.40 13.81 -1.69
N TYR A 57 -0.96 12.60 -1.77
CA TYR A 57 -2.17 12.29 -2.55
C TYR A 57 -3.39 13.16 -2.22
N PHE A 58 -3.60 13.46 -0.94
CA PHE A 58 -4.73 14.26 -0.43
C PHE A 58 -4.25 15.41 0.47
N GLY A 59 -3.03 15.89 0.24
CA GLY A 59 -2.34 16.85 1.11
C GLY A 59 -1.41 16.15 2.11
N LYS A 60 -0.69 16.97 2.88
CA LYS A 60 0.31 16.48 3.84
C LYS A 60 -0.35 15.68 4.97
N VAL A 61 0.10 14.45 5.15
CA VAL A 61 -0.34 13.61 6.28
C VAL A 61 0.31 14.13 7.58
N PRO A 62 -0.47 14.38 8.65
CA PRO A 62 0.06 14.83 9.93
C PRO A 62 1.07 13.86 10.56
N ALA A 63 2.05 14.38 11.31
CA ALA A 63 3.13 13.57 11.89
C ALA A 63 2.70 12.57 12.97
N ASP A 64 1.55 12.79 13.60
CA ASP A 64 0.92 11.83 14.52
C ASP A 64 0.24 10.66 13.79
N ARG A 65 0.06 10.78 12.48
CA ARG A 65 -0.60 9.78 11.62
C ARG A 65 0.34 9.02 10.71
N LEU A 66 1.54 9.54 10.48
CA LEU A 66 2.55 8.94 9.59
C LEU A 66 3.94 9.06 10.22
N LYS A 67 4.58 7.93 10.47
CA LYS A 67 5.96 7.87 10.98
C LYS A 67 6.80 6.90 10.17
N VAL A 68 8.02 7.28 9.88
CA VAL A 68 9.03 6.39 9.27
C VAL A 68 9.95 5.88 10.37
N THR A 69 10.05 4.58 10.50
CA THR A 69 11.00 3.88 11.39
C THR A 69 12.04 3.14 10.55
N PRO A 70 13.13 2.63 11.14
CA PRO A 70 14.10 1.83 10.37
C PRO A 70 13.50 0.57 9.72
N GLU A 71 12.43 0.01 10.29
CA GLU A 71 11.82 -1.24 9.85
C GLU A 71 10.68 -1.02 8.85
N ALA A 72 9.86 0.02 9.08
CA ALA A 72 8.64 0.24 8.30
C ALA A 72 8.15 1.69 8.35
N VAL A 73 7.35 2.04 7.37
CA VAL A 73 6.44 3.19 7.45
C VAL A 73 5.23 2.76 8.27
N LEU A 74 4.87 3.56 9.27
CA LEU A 74 3.71 3.37 10.15
C LEU A 74 2.65 4.40 9.79
N PHE A 75 1.45 3.95 9.48
CA PHE A 75 0.37 4.80 9.02
C PHE A 75 -0.92 4.51 9.79
N ARG A 76 -1.48 5.55 10.43
CA ARG A 76 -2.73 5.43 11.21
C ARG A 76 -3.93 5.29 10.28
N ALA A 77 -4.68 4.19 10.47
CA ALA A 77 -5.80 3.80 9.63
C ALA A 77 -7.10 3.66 10.45
N ASP A 78 -7.49 4.74 11.13
CA ASP A 78 -8.60 4.80 12.09
C ASP A 78 -9.93 5.33 11.52
N GLY A 79 -9.99 5.58 10.21
CA GLY A 79 -11.17 6.12 9.54
C GLY A 79 -11.49 7.58 9.85
N LYS A 80 -10.57 8.35 10.45
CA LYS A 80 -10.86 9.71 10.93
C LYS A 80 -10.21 10.83 10.12
N TYR A 81 -9.29 10.51 9.23
CA TYR A 81 -8.56 11.52 8.46
C TYR A 81 -8.26 10.96 7.07
N ARG A 82 -8.90 11.51 6.05
CA ARG A 82 -8.71 11.08 4.67
C ARG A 82 -7.27 11.29 4.23
N SER A 83 -6.57 10.21 3.96
CA SER A 83 -5.15 10.23 3.60
C SER A 83 -4.76 8.98 2.84
N LYS A 84 -3.68 9.08 2.07
CA LYS A 84 -3.12 7.96 1.32
C LYS A 84 -1.61 8.04 1.32
N ILE A 85 -0.97 6.88 1.38
CA ILE A 85 0.47 6.73 1.25
C ILE A 85 0.80 5.74 0.13
N GLY A 86 2.00 5.84 -0.41
CA GLY A 86 2.48 4.96 -1.46
C GLY A 86 3.95 4.62 -1.33
N THR A 87 4.34 3.52 -1.94
CA THR A 87 5.70 3.01 -1.92
C THR A 87 6.20 2.78 -3.34
N SER A 88 7.26 3.50 -3.70
CA SER A 88 7.84 3.48 -5.04
C SER A 88 8.47 2.13 -5.40
N GLN A 89 8.74 1.93 -6.68
CA GLN A 89 9.42 0.75 -7.24
C GLN A 89 10.76 0.45 -6.57
N LYS A 90 11.50 1.48 -6.17
CA LYS A 90 12.80 1.36 -5.52
C LYS A 90 12.69 0.98 -4.03
N ARG A 91 11.59 1.32 -3.39
CA ARG A 91 11.36 1.11 -1.94
C ARG A 91 10.50 -0.10 -1.62
N ALA A 92 9.60 -0.50 -2.52
CA ALA A 92 8.60 -1.51 -2.24
C ALA A 92 9.18 -2.88 -1.88
N ARG A 93 8.49 -3.55 -0.96
CA ARG A 93 8.51 -4.99 -0.72
C ARG A 93 7.15 -5.56 -1.10
N ASN A 94 7.10 -6.85 -1.38
CA ASN A 94 5.86 -7.54 -1.77
C ASN A 94 4.99 -7.97 -0.58
N VAL A 95 5.18 -7.33 0.57
CA VAL A 95 4.45 -7.59 1.81
C VAL A 95 4.15 -6.29 2.54
N LEU A 96 2.91 -6.16 3.02
CA LEU A 96 2.45 -5.12 3.92
C LEU A 96 1.56 -5.76 4.99
N GLY A 97 1.22 -5.01 6.02
CA GLY A 97 0.26 -5.48 7.00
C GLY A 97 -0.37 -4.35 7.79
N SER A 98 -1.31 -4.71 8.65
CA SER A 98 -1.86 -3.81 9.66
C SER A 98 -2.08 -4.55 10.96
N ILE A 99 -2.03 -3.83 12.05
CA ILE A 99 -2.43 -4.30 13.38
C ILE A 99 -3.59 -3.47 13.89
N ASP A 100 -4.65 -4.12 14.30
CA ASP A 100 -5.70 -3.56 15.13
C ASP A 100 -5.42 -3.97 16.58
N PHE A 101 -4.86 -3.06 17.35
CA PHE A 101 -4.50 -3.31 18.76
C PHE A 101 -5.70 -3.44 19.69
N GLU A 102 -6.85 -2.90 19.29
CA GLU A 102 -8.07 -2.96 20.09
C GLU A 102 -8.73 -4.34 20.02
N ASN A 103 -8.75 -4.92 18.81
CA ASN A 103 -9.43 -6.20 18.57
C ASN A 103 -8.45 -7.38 18.49
N GLY A 104 -7.14 -7.16 18.59
CA GLY A 104 -6.11 -8.21 18.49
C GLY A 104 -6.10 -8.88 17.12
N VAL A 105 -6.14 -8.09 16.03
CA VAL A 105 -6.15 -8.60 14.65
C VAL A 105 -4.94 -8.11 13.88
N LEU A 106 -4.09 -9.05 13.46
CA LEU A 106 -3.02 -8.80 12.50
C LEU A 106 -3.52 -9.15 11.09
N THR A 107 -3.44 -8.20 10.18
CA THR A 107 -3.68 -8.41 8.76
C THR A 107 -2.35 -8.43 8.02
N LEU A 108 -2.12 -9.44 7.20
CA LEU A 108 -0.95 -9.55 6.34
C LEU A 108 -1.41 -9.57 4.88
N VAL A 109 -0.75 -8.77 4.06
CA VAL A 109 -0.97 -8.72 2.62
C VAL A 109 0.34 -9.09 1.92
N ASN A 110 0.25 -10.04 0.99
CA ASN A 110 1.35 -10.43 0.11
C ASN A 110 0.86 -10.44 -1.33
N PHE A 111 1.67 -9.98 -2.27
CA PHE A 111 1.28 -9.84 -3.67
C PHE A 111 2.41 -10.17 -4.63
N THR A 112 2.04 -10.43 -5.89
CA THR A 112 3.01 -10.68 -6.96
C THR A 112 3.75 -9.39 -7.32
N MET A 113 5.05 -9.42 -7.24
CA MET A 113 5.93 -8.31 -7.63
C MET A 113 7.09 -8.86 -8.48
N PRO A 114 7.51 -8.19 -9.56
CA PRO A 114 8.72 -8.55 -10.30
C PRO A 114 9.95 -8.55 -9.40
N GLU A 115 10.95 -9.34 -9.75
CA GLU A 115 12.24 -9.37 -9.04
C GLU A 115 12.89 -7.97 -9.00
N ASP A 116 12.86 -7.26 -10.12
CA ASP A 116 13.28 -5.87 -10.23
C ASP A 116 12.13 -4.97 -10.72
N PRO A 117 11.34 -4.40 -9.80
CA PRO A 117 10.23 -3.53 -10.17
C PRO A 117 10.68 -2.21 -10.80
N THR A 118 11.97 -1.80 -10.65
CA THR A 118 12.48 -0.55 -11.21
C THR A 118 12.58 -0.59 -12.75
N LYS A 119 12.61 -1.78 -13.34
CA LYS A 119 12.59 -1.99 -14.79
C LYS A 119 11.18 -2.02 -15.39
N GLN A 120 10.16 -1.84 -14.56
CA GLN A 120 8.76 -1.92 -14.97
C GLN A 120 8.10 -0.54 -14.96
N ASN A 121 7.01 -0.40 -15.71
CA ASN A 121 6.16 0.77 -15.63
C ASN A 121 5.11 0.54 -14.53
N TYR A 122 4.85 1.55 -13.71
CA TYR A 122 3.73 1.55 -12.77
C TYR A 122 2.90 2.81 -13.00
N VAL A 123 1.60 2.68 -13.13
CA VAL A 123 0.71 3.83 -13.35
C VAL A 123 0.79 4.75 -12.15
N ASN A 124 1.13 6.03 -12.40
CA ASN A 124 1.08 7.05 -11.37
C ASN A 124 -0.38 7.38 -11.06
N ASN A 125 -0.79 7.16 -9.83
CA ASN A 125 -2.18 7.36 -9.39
C ASN A 125 -2.39 8.65 -8.57
N LEU A 126 -1.50 9.63 -8.71
CA LEU A 126 -1.77 11.02 -8.35
C LEU A 126 -2.75 11.61 -9.36
N TRP A 127 -4.02 11.65 -9.03
CA TRP A 127 -5.03 12.14 -9.96
C TRP A 127 -5.25 13.66 -9.83
N LYS A 128 -5.92 14.23 -10.82
CA LYS A 128 -6.28 15.66 -10.91
C LYS A 128 -5.09 16.62 -11.03
N VAL A 129 -3.92 16.11 -11.32
CA VAL A 129 -2.72 16.90 -11.62
C VAL A 129 -2.08 16.44 -12.93
N PRO A 130 -1.47 17.33 -13.72
CA PRO A 130 -0.67 16.91 -14.87
C PRO A 130 0.44 15.95 -14.43
N GLN A 131 0.62 14.86 -15.18
CA GLN A 131 1.58 13.81 -14.86
C GLN A 131 2.84 13.97 -15.72
N GLU A 132 3.94 14.43 -15.12
CA GLU A 132 5.24 14.46 -15.81
C GLU A 132 5.81 13.05 -16.00
N HIS A 133 5.54 12.15 -15.04
CA HIS A 133 6.03 10.77 -15.04
C HIS A 133 4.89 9.76 -14.84
N PRO A 134 4.00 9.59 -15.84
CA PRO A 134 2.77 8.80 -15.69
C PRO A 134 2.99 7.31 -15.43
N PHE A 135 4.21 6.81 -15.67
CA PHE A 135 4.58 5.41 -15.48
C PHE A 135 5.61 5.18 -14.37
N ASN A 136 5.82 6.17 -13.52
CA ASN A 136 6.68 6.05 -12.33
C ASN A 136 5.84 6.12 -11.05
N GLY A 137 4.77 5.35 -11.01
CA GLY A 137 3.86 5.26 -9.88
C GLY A 137 4.30 4.26 -8.80
N ASP A 138 3.49 4.18 -7.77
CA ASP A 138 3.74 3.29 -6.64
C ASP A 138 3.38 1.83 -6.93
N VAL A 139 4.07 0.93 -6.27
CA VAL A 139 3.86 -0.53 -6.33
C VAL A 139 2.80 -0.97 -5.35
N ALA A 140 2.73 -0.29 -4.21
CA ALA A 140 1.76 -0.54 -3.16
C ALA A 140 1.34 0.76 -2.50
N ASN A 141 0.08 0.82 -2.10
CA ASN A 141 -0.50 1.97 -1.40
C ASN A 141 -1.26 1.52 -0.15
N SER A 142 -1.55 2.47 0.72
CA SER A 142 -2.56 2.34 1.75
C SER A 142 -3.38 3.62 1.83
N TYR A 143 -4.69 3.47 1.87
CA TYR A 143 -5.65 4.55 2.03
C TYR A 143 -6.33 4.45 3.39
N ASN A 144 -6.52 5.58 4.05
CA ASN A 144 -7.37 5.71 5.22
C ASN A 144 -8.51 6.65 4.90
N ASP A 145 -9.74 6.19 5.12
CA ASP A 145 -10.91 7.02 4.93
C ASP A 145 -11.06 8.06 6.04
N GLY A 146 -11.86 9.06 5.76
CA GLY A 146 -12.15 10.15 6.66
C GLY A 146 -13.18 11.08 6.05
N PRO A 147 -13.67 12.06 6.81
CA PRO A 147 -14.53 13.11 6.25
C PRO A 147 -13.87 13.76 5.04
N ASN A 148 -14.62 14.00 3.98
CA ASN A 148 -14.11 14.63 2.77
C ASN A 148 -14.45 16.13 2.71
N ASP A 149 -13.83 16.84 1.76
CA ASP A 149 -14.01 18.29 1.57
C ASP A 149 -15.44 18.70 1.19
N LEU A 150 -16.29 17.73 0.83
CA LEU A 150 -17.71 17.94 0.53
C LEU A 150 -18.60 17.79 1.78
N GLY A 151 -18.01 17.56 2.96
CA GLY A 151 -18.72 17.38 4.21
C GLY A 151 -19.34 16.00 4.41
N ASN A 152 -19.05 15.03 3.52
CA ASN A 152 -19.51 13.66 3.72
C ASN A 152 -18.74 13.01 4.86
N PRO A 153 -19.43 12.26 5.75
CA PRO A 153 -18.76 11.53 6.83
C PRO A 153 -17.89 10.40 6.29
N SER A 154 -16.94 9.95 7.11
CA SER A 154 -16.16 8.74 6.83
C SER A 154 -17.07 7.52 6.72
N SER A 155 -16.76 6.62 5.77
CA SER A 155 -17.35 5.27 5.71
C SER A 155 -16.61 4.27 6.59
N ASN A 156 -15.61 4.73 7.36
CA ASN A 156 -14.88 4.01 8.37
C ASN A 156 -14.15 2.77 7.84
N PHE A 157 -13.42 2.92 6.74
CA PHE A 157 -12.58 1.86 6.18
C PHE A 157 -11.15 2.34 5.90
N TYR A 158 -10.27 1.40 5.70
CA TYR A 158 -8.93 1.60 5.15
C TYR A 158 -8.63 0.56 4.08
N GLU A 159 -7.62 0.82 3.29
CA GLU A 159 -7.19 -0.08 2.21
C GLU A 159 -5.71 -0.41 2.35
N ILE A 160 -5.38 -1.65 1.99
CA ILE A 160 -4.04 -2.06 1.63
C ILE A 160 -4.09 -2.49 0.17
N GLU A 161 -3.34 -1.80 -0.66
CA GLU A 161 -3.45 -1.88 -2.10
C GLU A 161 -2.17 -2.48 -2.70
N SER A 162 -2.31 -3.19 -3.82
CA SER A 162 -1.18 -3.65 -4.63
C SER A 162 -1.44 -3.41 -6.11
N ILE A 163 -0.39 -3.02 -6.82
CA ILE A 163 -0.45 -2.63 -8.22
C ILE A 163 0.49 -3.53 -9.03
N ALA A 164 -0.02 -4.11 -10.11
CA ALA A 164 0.79 -4.82 -11.08
C ALA A 164 1.54 -3.84 -11.98
N PRO A 165 2.66 -4.22 -12.61
CA PRO A 165 3.25 -3.42 -13.67
C PRO A 165 2.24 -3.11 -14.78
N ALA A 166 2.31 -1.89 -15.31
CA ALA A 166 1.57 -1.50 -16.49
C ALA A 166 2.30 -2.01 -17.74
N MET A 167 1.66 -2.92 -18.46
CA MET A 167 2.29 -3.66 -19.55
C MET A 167 1.89 -3.15 -20.93
N VAL A 168 2.85 -3.12 -21.82
CA VAL A 168 2.58 -3.14 -23.25
C VAL A 168 2.09 -4.55 -23.60
N LEU A 169 0.80 -4.68 -23.92
CA LEU A 169 0.19 -5.97 -24.25
C LEU A 169 -0.27 -5.96 -25.71
N LYS A 170 0.27 -6.87 -26.52
CA LYS A 170 -0.26 -7.15 -27.86
C LYS A 170 -1.59 -7.88 -27.75
N LYS A 171 -2.36 -7.88 -28.84
CA LYS A 171 -3.59 -8.66 -28.91
C LYS A 171 -3.33 -10.13 -28.59
N GLY A 172 -4.06 -10.67 -27.62
CA GLY A 172 -3.94 -12.05 -27.12
C GLY A 172 -3.02 -12.21 -25.92
N GLU A 173 -2.12 -11.25 -25.64
CA GLU A 173 -1.25 -11.28 -24.46
C GLU A 173 -2.00 -10.97 -23.17
N SER A 174 -1.45 -11.42 -22.05
CA SER A 174 -2.11 -11.31 -20.74
C SER A 174 -1.16 -10.81 -19.66
N LEU A 175 -1.69 -10.05 -18.72
CA LEU A 175 -1.10 -9.71 -17.44
C LEU A 175 -1.83 -10.47 -16.33
N SER A 176 -1.10 -10.99 -15.34
CA SER A 176 -1.68 -11.60 -14.15
C SER A 176 -1.10 -10.99 -12.89
N HIS A 177 -1.94 -10.81 -11.87
CA HIS A 177 -1.56 -10.32 -10.56
C HIS A 177 -2.29 -11.07 -9.45
N SER A 178 -1.55 -11.54 -8.46
CA SER A 178 -2.11 -12.18 -7.27
C SER A 178 -1.96 -11.27 -6.06
N HIS A 179 -3.03 -11.20 -5.27
CA HIS A 179 -3.07 -10.51 -3.99
C HIS A 179 -3.62 -11.47 -2.94
N ARG A 180 -2.93 -11.61 -1.82
CA ARG A 180 -3.31 -12.48 -0.72
C ARG A 180 -3.47 -11.68 0.55
N THR A 181 -4.65 -11.73 1.15
CA THR A 181 -4.95 -11.14 2.46
C THR A 181 -5.17 -12.25 3.48
N ILE A 182 -4.52 -12.15 4.63
CA ILE A 182 -4.62 -13.08 5.75
C ILE A 182 -4.96 -12.27 6.99
N HIS A 183 -6.07 -12.57 7.65
CA HIS A 183 -6.44 -12.02 8.94
C HIS A 183 -6.17 -13.06 10.03
N ILE A 184 -5.49 -12.65 11.09
CA ILE A 184 -5.14 -13.50 12.22
C ILE A 184 -5.60 -12.80 13.48
N LYS A 185 -6.54 -13.43 14.21
CA LYS A 185 -6.95 -13.00 15.55
C LYS A 185 -6.30 -13.95 16.55
N ALA A 186 -5.46 -13.41 17.44
CA ALA A 186 -4.73 -14.19 18.42
C ALA A 186 -4.36 -13.31 19.64
N ASP A 187 -3.73 -13.91 20.63
CA ASP A 187 -3.06 -13.17 21.71
C ASP A 187 -1.90 -12.33 21.18
N MET A 188 -1.53 -11.29 21.95
CA MET A 188 -0.50 -10.34 21.50
C MET A 188 0.89 -10.95 21.33
N ASP A 189 1.24 -12.01 22.08
CA ASP A 189 2.55 -12.65 21.95
C ASP A 189 2.66 -13.39 20.62
N THR A 190 1.60 -14.10 20.23
CA THR A 190 1.48 -14.71 18.89
C THR A 190 1.54 -13.65 17.78
N LEU A 191 0.82 -12.54 17.92
CA LEU A 191 0.81 -11.48 16.91
C LEU A 191 2.18 -10.78 16.81
N ARG A 192 2.88 -10.53 17.92
CA ARG A 192 4.25 -9.99 17.93
C ARG A 192 5.21 -10.88 17.14
N LYS A 193 5.18 -12.18 17.42
CA LYS A 193 6.02 -13.15 16.71
C LYS A 193 5.75 -13.13 15.21
N LEU A 194 4.49 -13.22 14.80
CA LEU A 194 4.10 -13.23 13.39
C LEU A 194 4.47 -11.92 12.68
N ALA A 195 4.24 -10.77 13.28
CA ALA A 195 4.62 -9.48 12.70
C ALA A 195 6.14 -9.36 12.54
N LYS A 196 6.91 -9.82 13.53
CA LYS A 196 8.38 -9.82 13.45
C LYS A 196 8.90 -10.76 12.37
N GLU A 197 8.35 -11.96 12.24
CA GLU A 197 8.78 -12.95 11.25
C GLU A 197 8.39 -12.56 9.82
N THR A 198 7.21 -11.94 9.62
CA THR A 198 6.67 -11.67 8.28
C THR A 198 6.96 -10.27 7.78
N LEU A 199 6.91 -9.26 8.65
CA LEU A 199 7.08 -7.84 8.30
C LEU A 199 8.43 -7.29 8.78
N GLY A 200 9.13 -7.99 9.68
CA GLY A 200 10.33 -7.49 10.35
C GLY A 200 10.05 -6.43 11.44
N VAL A 201 8.79 -6.24 11.83
CA VAL A 201 8.32 -5.12 12.66
C VAL A 201 8.07 -5.58 14.09
N ASP A 202 8.48 -4.75 15.06
CA ASP A 202 8.18 -4.92 16.49
C ASP A 202 6.87 -4.18 16.83
N LEU A 203 5.82 -4.92 17.24
CA LEU A 203 4.51 -4.34 17.54
C LEU A 203 4.51 -3.46 18.80
N ASP A 204 5.40 -3.68 19.77
CA ASP A 204 5.49 -2.80 20.95
C ASP A 204 6.11 -1.46 20.57
N ALA A 205 7.11 -1.47 19.69
CA ALA A 205 7.66 -0.25 19.11
C ALA A 205 6.62 0.50 18.26
N VAL A 206 5.81 -0.21 17.46
CA VAL A 206 4.69 0.37 16.71
C VAL A 206 3.68 1.04 17.63
N ARG A 207 3.23 0.34 18.68
CA ARG A 207 2.28 0.85 19.66
C ARG A 207 2.80 2.10 20.35
N LYS A 208 4.05 2.05 20.81
CA LYS A 208 4.73 3.19 21.43
C LYS A 208 4.83 4.39 20.47
N ALA A 209 5.22 4.14 19.23
CA ALA A 209 5.40 5.19 18.24
C ALA A 209 4.08 5.89 17.86
N MET A 210 2.99 5.15 17.71
CA MET A 210 1.77 5.64 17.08
C MET A 210 0.60 5.89 18.04
N LEU A 211 0.58 5.28 19.21
CA LEU A 211 -0.57 5.31 20.12
C LEU A 211 -0.25 5.89 21.50
N THR A 212 1.02 6.08 21.85
CA THR A 212 1.40 6.80 23.07
C THR A 212 1.45 8.31 22.77
N PRO A 213 0.88 9.16 23.65
CA PRO A 213 0.89 10.61 23.51
C PRO A 213 2.28 11.21 23.46
#